data_b7c6b296fab08955c3c51984ee4727e6
#
_entry.id   b7c6b296fab08955c3c51984ee4727e6
#
_cell.length_a   1.000
_cell.length_b   1.000
_cell.length_c   1.000
_cell.angle_alpha   90.00
_cell.angle_beta   90.00
_cell.angle_gamma   90.00
#
_symmetry.space_group_name_H-M   'P 1'
#
loop_
_entity.id
_entity.type
_entity.pdbx_description
1 polymer ?
#
loop_
_entity_poly.entity_id
_entity_poly.type
_entity_poly.pdbx_seq_one_letter_code
_entity_poly.pdbx_strand_id
1 'polypeptide(L)'
;MSEKVVKEKKKIDIVQFLVNNALIILIIASAIFVGLQNPRFFSMANIKNLLANTSVRMVIALGISGVLIMRNNDLSAGRQVGLAGCICATLLQRIDYASKVYPNLTPPNMWLVCILVMVGFALTFGVINGLVVTKLHVPAFIGTYGMQTIVYGIALIFTGAQPIGGLIPEYTDWASGSFMKIQLIPNLAIITALVMVFMWFLYNHTPYGKKMYAIGGNPDAAEVSGINTTKMTIISYMIAAAMFALAGFMLAAKAGGTSSNLAAGYELFAIAGCTIGGVSVNGGTGKVSGILMGVLVFEILKIEMTFLGIDTAWTYIVQGIVIVVAIALDIRKYIAKK
;
A
#
# COMPACT_ATOMS: atom_id res chain seq x y z
N MET A 1 -25.13 -0.06 -51.07
CA MET A 1 -25.96 0.18 -49.88
C MET A 1 -25.09 0.18 -48.64
N SER A 2 -24.85 1.38 -48.10
CA SER A 2 -23.94 1.58 -46.96
C SER A 2 -24.80 1.62 -45.71
N GLU A 3 -24.73 0.57 -44.89
CA GLU A 3 -25.35 0.55 -43.57
C GLU A 3 -24.59 1.53 -42.64
N LYS A 4 -25.25 2.63 -42.28
CA LYS A 4 -24.84 3.50 -41.21
C LYS A 4 -25.05 2.78 -39.88
N VAL A 5 -23.98 2.29 -39.26
CA VAL A 5 -23.96 1.85 -37.88
C VAL A 5 -24.21 3.08 -36.99
N VAL A 6 -25.43 3.24 -36.57
CA VAL A 6 -25.83 4.25 -35.58
C VAL A 6 -25.24 3.80 -34.24
N LYS A 7 -24.17 4.49 -33.79
CA LYS A 7 -23.69 4.36 -32.41
C LYS A 7 -24.75 4.91 -31.46
N GLU A 8 -25.56 4.02 -30.91
CA GLU A 8 -26.40 4.38 -29.75
C GLU A 8 -25.51 4.93 -28.63
N LYS A 9 -25.70 6.21 -28.28
CA LYS A 9 -25.15 6.79 -27.07
C LYS A 9 -25.78 6.05 -25.90
N LYS A 10 -25.03 5.16 -25.22
CA LYS A 10 -25.43 4.57 -23.95
C LYS A 10 -25.85 5.70 -23.02
N LYS A 11 -27.12 5.85 -22.73
CA LYS A 11 -27.63 6.72 -21.67
C LYS A 11 -26.96 6.26 -20.39
N ILE A 12 -26.19 7.15 -19.77
CA ILE A 12 -25.60 6.87 -18.45
C ILE A 12 -26.79 6.72 -17.50
N ASP A 13 -26.98 5.52 -16.98
CA ASP A 13 -27.93 5.31 -15.90
C ASP A 13 -27.39 5.98 -14.65
N ILE A 14 -27.90 7.17 -14.35
CA ILE A 14 -27.46 8.03 -13.24
C ILE A 14 -27.58 7.28 -11.93
N VAL A 15 -28.62 6.46 -11.74
CA VAL A 15 -28.79 5.68 -10.52
C VAL A 15 -27.68 4.64 -10.38
N GLN A 16 -27.37 3.93 -11.45
CA GLN A 16 -26.29 2.93 -11.45
C GLN A 16 -24.91 3.58 -11.28
N PHE A 17 -24.69 4.78 -11.84
CA PHE A 17 -23.48 5.57 -11.62
C PHE A 17 -23.35 6.00 -10.15
N LEU A 18 -24.41 6.52 -9.54
CA LEU A 18 -24.42 6.91 -8.13
C LEU A 18 -24.19 5.72 -7.20
N VAL A 19 -24.83 4.59 -7.43
CA VAL A 19 -24.65 3.37 -6.64
C VAL A 19 -23.23 2.82 -6.78
N ASN A 20 -22.67 2.82 -7.99
CA ASN A 20 -21.31 2.32 -8.22
C ASN A 20 -20.21 3.19 -7.61
N ASN A 21 -20.47 4.49 -7.42
CA ASN A 21 -19.53 5.46 -6.88
C ASN A 21 -19.97 6.03 -5.52
N ALA A 22 -20.97 5.42 -4.88
CA ALA A 22 -21.59 5.94 -3.66
C ALA A 22 -20.59 6.29 -2.55
N LEU A 23 -19.60 5.43 -2.34
CA LEU A 23 -18.57 5.63 -1.31
C LEU A 23 -17.68 6.86 -1.62
N ILE A 24 -17.26 7.00 -2.87
CA ILE A 24 -16.43 8.15 -3.30
C ILE A 24 -17.24 9.45 -3.19
N ILE A 25 -18.50 9.42 -3.62
CA ILE A 25 -19.41 10.59 -3.54
C ILE A 25 -19.62 10.99 -2.08
N LEU A 26 -19.85 10.01 -1.20
CA LEU A 26 -20.05 10.27 0.23
C LEU A 26 -18.82 10.92 0.86
N ILE A 27 -17.62 10.43 0.55
CA ILE A 27 -16.37 10.99 1.09
C ILE A 27 -16.07 12.38 0.53
N ILE A 28 -16.38 12.64 -0.75
CA ILE A 28 -16.24 13.99 -1.29
C ILE A 28 -17.23 14.94 -0.62
N ALA A 29 -18.47 14.50 -0.41
CA ALA A 29 -19.47 15.30 0.26
C ALA A 29 -19.11 15.60 1.72
N SER A 30 -18.59 14.58 2.46
CA SER A 30 -18.09 14.76 3.83
C SER A 30 -16.86 15.67 3.89
N ALA A 31 -15.93 15.58 2.92
CA ALA A 31 -14.77 16.46 2.82
C ALA A 31 -15.19 17.93 2.63
N ILE A 32 -16.19 18.19 1.79
CA ILE A 32 -16.75 19.52 1.61
C ILE A 32 -17.39 20.00 2.92
N PHE A 33 -18.20 19.16 3.57
CA PHE A 33 -18.84 19.48 4.84
C PHE A 33 -17.80 19.85 5.92
N VAL A 34 -16.77 19.01 6.11
CA VAL A 34 -15.69 19.27 7.08
C VAL A 34 -14.92 20.54 6.73
N GLY A 35 -14.65 20.79 5.45
CA GLY A 35 -13.98 22.00 5.00
C GLY A 35 -14.79 23.28 5.23
N LEU A 36 -16.13 23.21 5.19
CA LEU A 36 -17.01 24.31 5.56
C LEU A 36 -17.01 24.58 7.07
N GLN A 37 -16.91 23.53 7.89
CA GLN A 37 -16.82 23.64 9.35
C GLN A 37 -15.44 24.13 9.81
N ASN A 38 -14.37 23.69 9.14
CA ASN A 38 -13.01 24.06 9.49
C ASN A 38 -12.19 24.40 8.22
N PRO A 39 -12.03 25.70 7.91
CA PRO A 39 -11.29 26.13 6.71
C PRO A 39 -9.83 25.63 6.65
N ARG A 40 -9.22 25.28 7.81
CA ARG A 40 -7.88 24.70 7.84
C ARG A 40 -7.79 23.33 7.17
N PHE A 41 -8.92 22.67 6.97
CA PHE A 41 -8.99 21.38 6.25
C PHE A 41 -8.43 21.51 4.82
N PHE A 42 -8.70 22.62 4.13
CA PHE A 42 -8.17 22.91 2.79
C PHE A 42 -6.85 23.69 2.80
N SER A 43 -6.20 23.82 3.97
CA SER A 43 -4.90 24.50 4.04
C SER A 43 -3.82 23.75 3.26
N MET A 44 -2.86 24.49 2.69
CA MET A 44 -1.72 23.93 1.98
C MET A 44 -0.94 22.89 2.82
N ALA A 45 -0.77 23.16 4.12
CA ALA A 45 -0.11 22.25 5.05
C ALA A 45 -0.86 20.93 5.20
N ASN A 46 -2.20 20.98 5.31
CA ASN A 46 -3.00 19.75 5.41
C ASN A 46 -3.01 18.95 4.11
N ILE A 47 -3.11 19.62 2.96
CA ILE A 47 -3.04 18.94 1.65
C ILE A 47 -1.66 18.29 1.45
N LYS A 48 -0.57 18.98 1.81
CA LYS A 48 0.78 18.40 1.81
C LYS A 48 0.86 17.16 2.72
N ASN A 49 0.29 17.23 3.92
CA ASN A 49 0.27 16.10 4.85
C ASN A 49 -0.59 14.93 4.33
N LEU A 50 -1.75 15.21 3.73
CA LEU A 50 -2.57 14.21 3.04
C LEU A 50 -1.77 13.49 1.97
N LEU A 51 -1.08 14.22 1.09
CA LEU A 51 -0.26 13.63 0.03
C LEU A 51 0.90 12.80 0.58
N ALA A 52 1.56 13.28 1.64
CA ALA A 52 2.66 12.55 2.27
C ALA A 52 2.21 11.25 2.95
N ASN A 53 1.05 11.24 3.61
CA ASN A 53 0.45 10.05 4.21
C ASN A 53 0.00 9.06 3.15
N THR A 54 -0.72 9.56 2.13
CA THR A 54 -1.17 8.76 0.98
C THR A 54 0.01 8.10 0.28
N SER A 55 1.14 8.80 0.16
CA SER A 55 2.34 8.30 -0.53
C SER A 55 2.84 6.98 0.06
N VAL A 56 3.02 6.91 1.36
CA VAL A 56 3.49 5.68 2.04
C VAL A 56 2.48 4.55 1.87
N ARG A 57 1.21 4.83 2.13
CA ARG A 57 0.14 3.83 2.05
C ARG A 57 -0.09 3.33 0.62
N MET A 58 0.09 4.20 -0.36
CA MET A 58 0.00 3.86 -1.77
C MET A 58 1.08 2.86 -2.19
N VAL A 59 2.32 3.02 -1.72
CA VAL A 59 3.40 2.07 -1.99
C VAL A 59 3.08 0.69 -1.41
N ILE A 60 2.52 0.62 -0.19
CA ILE A 60 2.07 -0.64 0.42
C ILE A 60 0.95 -1.26 -0.42
N ALA A 61 -0.06 -0.48 -0.80
CA ALA A 61 -1.19 -0.93 -1.59
C ALA A 61 -0.76 -1.45 -2.98
N LEU A 62 0.20 -0.78 -3.63
CA LEU A 62 0.77 -1.24 -4.88
C LEU A 62 1.51 -2.58 -4.71
N GLY A 63 2.24 -2.77 -3.61
CA GLY A 63 2.86 -4.05 -3.28
C GLY A 63 1.84 -5.18 -3.15
N ILE A 64 0.79 -4.97 -2.36
CA ILE A 64 -0.27 -5.96 -2.13
C ILE A 64 -1.09 -6.23 -3.41
N SER A 65 -1.29 -5.22 -4.25
CA SER A 65 -2.23 -5.31 -5.38
C SER A 65 -1.92 -6.44 -6.35
N GLY A 66 -0.64 -6.70 -6.66
CA GLY A 66 -0.25 -7.80 -7.54
C GLY A 66 -0.60 -9.17 -6.97
N VAL A 67 -0.41 -9.32 -5.66
CA VAL A 67 -0.74 -10.55 -4.93
C VAL A 67 -2.27 -10.75 -4.89
N LEU A 68 -3.05 -9.68 -4.64
CA LEU A 68 -4.50 -9.71 -4.66
C LEU A 68 -5.07 -10.06 -6.05
N ILE A 69 -4.54 -9.46 -7.11
CA ILE A 69 -4.96 -9.76 -8.48
C ILE A 69 -4.75 -11.25 -8.80
N MET A 70 -3.77 -11.91 -8.20
CA MET A 70 -3.51 -13.35 -8.33
C MET A 70 -4.29 -14.22 -7.32
N ARG A 71 -5.37 -13.70 -6.71
CA ARG A 71 -6.22 -14.39 -5.71
C ARG A 71 -5.49 -14.76 -4.41
N ASN A 72 -4.39 -14.10 -4.10
CA ASN A 72 -3.66 -14.29 -2.86
C ASN A 72 -3.74 -13.04 -1.98
N ASN A 73 -3.32 -13.16 -0.73
CA ASN A 73 -3.25 -12.09 0.26
C ASN A 73 -1.84 -12.00 0.84
N ASP A 74 -1.48 -10.82 1.37
CA ASP A 74 -0.30 -10.69 2.21
C ASP A 74 -0.63 -9.84 3.46
N LEU A 75 -0.89 -10.53 4.57
CA LEU A 75 -1.13 -9.90 5.86
C LEU A 75 0.15 -9.51 6.59
N SER A 76 1.31 -9.97 6.14
CA SER A 76 2.58 -9.62 6.76
C SER A 76 3.09 -8.22 6.39
N ALA A 77 2.41 -7.52 5.46
CA ALA A 77 2.84 -6.26 4.89
C ALA A 77 3.16 -5.19 5.94
N GLY A 78 2.26 -4.93 6.89
CA GLY A 78 2.47 -3.90 7.90
C GLY A 78 3.67 -4.19 8.80
N ARG A 79 3.89 -5.46 9.17
CA ARG A 79 5.04 -5.85 9.99
C ARG A 79 6.35 -5.83 9.19
N GLN A 80 6.32 -6.18 7.91
CA GLN A 80 7.48 -6.02 7.03
C GLN A 80 7.85 -4.54 6.88
N VAL A 81 6.88 -3.65 6.69
CA VAL A 81 7.10 -2.19 6.69
C VAL A 81 7.75 -1.72 7.99
N GLY A 82 7.25 -2.17 9.14
CA GLY A 82 7.80 -1.85 10.46
C GLY A 82 9.25 -2.31 10.60
N LEU A 83 9.55 -3.57 10.30
CA LEU A 83 10.91 -4.13 10.38
C LEU A 83 11.86 -3.43 9.41
N ALA A 84 11.45 -3.18 8.16
CA ALA A 84 12.25 -2.45 7.18
C ALA A 84 12.57 -1.03 7.68
N GLY A 85 11.58 -0.34 8.26
CA GLY A 85 11.78 0.95 8.90
C GLY A 85 12.79 0.87 10.05
N CYS A 86 12.73 -0.16 10.90
CA CYS A 86 13.69 -0.37 11.98
C CYS A 86 15.11 -0.58 11.47
N ILE A 87 15.29 -1.40 10.43
CA ILE A 87 16.62 -1.64 9.83
C ILE A 87 17.16 -0.35 9.20
N CYS A 88 16.35 0.37 8.41
CA CYS A 88 16.76 1.62 7.80
C CYS A 88 17.12 2.67 8.86
N ALA A 89 16.28 2.83 9.88
CA ALA A 89 16.52 3.77 10.96
C ALA A 89 17.81 3.47 11.72
N THR A 90 18.04 2.20 12.06
CA THR A 90 19.26 1.78 12.77
C THR A 90 20.53 2.08 11.98
N LEU A 91 20.51 1.86 10.67
CA LEU A 91 21.68 2.13 9.80
C LEU A 91 21.89 3.62 9.54
N LEU A 92 20.84 4.44 9.66
CA LEU A 92 20.85 5.87 9.36
C LEU A 92 20.80 6.76 10.63
N GLN A 93 21.24 6.24 11.78
CA GLN A 93 21.40 7.03 13.01
C GLN A 93 22.63 7.97 12.91
N ARG A 94 22.50 9.18 13.46
CA ARG A 94 23.61 10.14 13.57
C ARG A 94 24.76 9.57 14.40
N ILE A 95 25.97 9.99 14.07
CA ILE A 95 27.18 9.53 14.77
C ILE A 95 27.18 9.97 16.25
N ASP A 96 26.68 11.17 16.52
CA ASP A 96 26.62 11.82 17.83
C ASP A 96 25.41 11.42 18.69
N TYR A 97 24.58 10.49 18.22
CA TYR A 97 23.41 10.09 18.96
C TYR A 97 23.75 9.16 20.13
N ALA A 98 23.44 9.59 21.36
CA ALA A 98 23.84 8.89 22.59
C ALA A 98 23.34 7.44 22.70
N SER A 99 22.10 7.18 22.18
CA SER A 99 21.47 5.85 22.20
C SER A 99 21.58 5.14 20.85
N LYS A 100 22.69 5.31 20.14
CA LYS A 100 22.92 4.67 18.85
C LYS A 100 23.06 3.16 18.99
N VAL A 101 22.35 2.40 18.14
CA VAL A 101 22.33 0.93 18.18
C VAL A 101 23.71 0.36 17.83
N TYR A 102 24.38 0.92 16.82
CA TYR A 102 25.73 0.55 16.42
C TYR A 102 26.67 1.76 16.57
N PRO A 103 27.33 1.96 17.73
CA PRO A 103 28.08 3.18 18.06
C PRO A 103 29.14 3.55 17.02
N ASN A 104 29.85 2.58 16.46
CA ASN A 104 30.95 2.76 15.52
C ASN A 104 30.53 2.82 14.04
N LEU A 105 29.25 2.67 13.73
CA LEU A 105 28.78 2.67 12.35
C LEU A 105 28.65 4.10 11.83
N THR A 106 29.44 4.47 10.82
CA THR A 106 29.20 5.69 10.05
C THR A 106 27.96 5.47 9.15
N PRO A 107 26.96 6.34 9.20
CA PRO A 107 25.76 6.15 8.40
C PRO A 107 26.10 6.14 6.91
N PRO A 108 25.71 5.06 6.19
CA PRO A 108 25.95 4.97 4.74
C PRO A 108 24.97 5.87 3.97
N ASN A 109 25.15 5.92 2.64
CA ASN A 109 24.23 6.62 1.78
C ASN A 109 22.80 6.05 1.94
N MET A 110 21.82 6.90 2.21
CA MET A 110 20.44 6.49 2.50
C MET A 110 19.77 5.73 1.35
N TRP A 111 20.09 6.07 0.09
CA TRP A 111 19.52 5.39 -1.07
C TRP A 111 20.09 3.99 -1.25
N LEU A 112 21.38 3.81 -0.93
CA LEU A 112 22.02 2.49 -0.91
C LEU A 112 21.34 1.60 0.14
N VAL A 113 21.10 2.13 1.35
CA VAL A 113 20.36 1.40 2.41
C VAL A 113 18.97 1.03 1.92
N CYS A 114 18.24 1.95 1.29
CA CYS A 114 16.92 1.68 0.73
C CYS A 114 16.95 0.50 -0.25
N ILE A 115 17.84 0.53 -1.24
CA ILE A 115 17.95 -0.52 -2.25
C ILE A 115 18.34 -1.87 -1.62
N LEU A 116 19.32 -1.89 -0.71
CA LEU A 116 19.76 -3.12 -0.05
C LEU A 116 18.64 -3.76 0.79
N VAL A 117 17.86 -2.93 1.52
CA VAL A 117 16.73 -3.42 2.31
C VAL A 117 15.60 -3.92 1.39
N MET A 118 15.30 -3.22 0.30
CA MET A 118 14.31 -3.68 -0.70
C MET A 118 14.68 -5.05 -1.28
N VAL A 119 15.93 -5.21 -1.71
CA VAL A 119 16.42 -6.47 -2.28
C VAL A 119 16.43 -7.58 -1.21
N GLY A 120 16.90 -7.27 -0.01
CA GLY A 120 16.92 -8.20 1.12
C GLY A 120 15.52 -8.73 1.46
N PHE A 121 14.52 -7.85 1.52
CA PHE A 121 13.13 -8.24 1.81
C PHE A 121 12.51 -9.05 0.67
N ALA A 122 12.78 -8.68 -0.58
CA ALA A 122 12.31 -9.45 -1.73
C ALA A 122 12.85 -10.88 -1.71
N LEU A 123 14.16 -11.05 -1.46
CA LEU A 123 14.84 -12.34 -1.46
C LEU A 123 14.57 -13.19 -0.20
N THR A 124 14.17 -12.58 0.90
CA THR A 124 13.82 -13.29 2.14
C THR A 124 12.30 -13.45 2.27
N PHE A 125 11.61 -12.46 2.79
CA PHE A 125 10.18 -12.56 3.10
C PHE A 125 9.32 -12.78 1.86
N GLY A 126 9.67 -12.15 0.73
CA GLY A 126 8.94 -12.36 -0.52
C GLY A 126 9.07 -13.80 -1.04
N VAL A 127 10.28 -14.33 -1.07
CA VAL A 127 10.52 -15.72 -1.50
C VAL A 127 9.88 -16.71 -0.52
N ILE A 128 10.04 -16.49 0.80
CA ILE A 128 9.47 -17.40 1.81
C ILE A 128 7.94 -17.42 1.72
N ASN A 129 7.27 -16.26 1.68
CA ASN A 129 5.81 -16.19 1.53
C ASN A 129 5.35 -16.88 0.24
N GLY A 130 6.04 -16.61 -0.87
CA GLY A 130 5.74 -17.25 -2.14
C GLY A 130 5.89 -18.78 -2.09
N LEU A 131 6.94 -19.30 -1.45
CA LEU A 131 7.17 -20.74 -1.28
C LEU A 131 6.14 -21.38 -0.34
N VAL A 132 5.82 -20.75 0.78
CA VAL A 132 4.81 -21.23 1.73
C VAL A 132 3.46 -21.41 1.04
N VAL A 133 3.05 -20.43 0.25
CA VAL A 133 1.76 -20.47 -0.44
C VAL A 133 1.78 -21.49 -1.60
N THR A 134 2.86 -21.53 -2.38
CA THR A 134 2.86 -22.32 -3.64
C THR A 134 3.41 -23.73 -3.51
N LYS A 135 4.40 -23.97 -2.65
CA LYS A 135 5.05 -25.27 -2.50
C LYS A 135 4.52 -26.06 -1.30
N LEU A 136 4.23 -25.34 -0.19
CA LEU A 136 3.64 -25.98 0.97
C LEU A 136 2.10 -25.99 0.91
N HIS A 137 1.50 -25.33 -0.12
CA HIS A 137 0.05 -25.24 -0.32
C HIS A 137 -0.70 -24.69 0.90
N VAL A 138 -0.02 -23.88 1.73
CA VAL A 138 -0.68 -23.19 2.85
C VAL A 138 -1.55 -22.08 2.29
N PRO A 139 -2.82 -21.97 2.71
CA PRO A 139 -3.66 -20.84 2.32
C PRO A 139 -2.98 -19.49 2.60
N ALA A 140 -2.97 -18.58 1.62
CA ALA A 140 -2.20 -17.35 1.67
C ALA A 140 -2.48 -16.52 2.94
N PHE A 141 -3.75 -16.46 3.37
CA PHE A 141 -4.16 -15.81 4.60
C PHE A 141 -3.43 -16.36 5.84
N ILE A 142 -3.40 -17.68 5.99
CA ILE A 142 -2.77 -18.35 7.15
C ILE A 142 -1.25 -18.21 7.09
N GLY A 143 -0.65 -18.47 5.92
CA GLY A 143 0.80 -18.40 5.72
C GLY A 143 1.35 -17.00 5.99
N THR A 144 0.71 -15.96 5.45
CA THR A 144 1.16 -14.57 5.62
C THR A 144 0.82 -13.99 6.99
N TYR A 145 -0.23 -14.47 7.66
CA TYR A 145 -0.48 -14.14 9.06
C TYR A 145 0.58 -14.75 9.99
N GLY A 146 0.97 -16.01 9.75
CA GLY A 146 2.12 -16.63 10.42
C GLY A 146 3.40 -15.82 10.21
N MET A 147 3.68 -15.40 8.97
CA MET A 147 4.82 -14.54 8.65
C MET A 147 4.72 -13.17 9.36
N GLN A 148 3.54 -12.58 9.46
CA GLN A 148 3.31 -11.35 10.23
C GLN A 148 3.82 -11.48 11.66
N THR A 149 3.51 -12.61 12.32
CA THR A 149 3.93 -12.87 13.70
C THR A 149 5.43 -13.09 13.80
N ILE A 150 6.03 -13.84 12.85
CA ILE A 150 7.48 -14.05 12.77
C ILE A 150 8.22 -12.72 12.59
N VAL A 151 7.81 -11.89 11.63
CA VAL A 151 8.43 -10.59 11.35
C VAL A 151 8.33 -9.66 12.55
N TYR A 152 7.20 -9.68 13.27
CA TYR A 152 7.04 -8.92 14.50
C TYR A 152 8.00 -9.38 15.59
N GLY A 153 8.14 -10.70 15.79
CA GLY A 153 9.13 -11.26 16.73
C GLY A 153 10.56 -10.86 16.38
N ILE A 154 10.94 -10.93 15.09
CA ILE A 154 12.24 -10.46 14.61
C ILE A 154 12.42 -8.96 14.91
N ALA A 155 11.41 -8.13 14.66
CA ALA A 155 11.48 -6.70 14.95
C ALA A 155 11.67 -6.41 16.43
N LEU A 156 11.00 -7.15 17.32
CA LEU A 156 11.15 -7.02 18.78
C LEU A 156 12.57 -7.39 19.23
N ILE A 157 13.10 -8.51 18.75
CA ILE A 157 14.48 -8.96 19.06
C ILE A 157 15.49 -7.94 18.54
N PHE A 158 15.33 -7.50 17.28
CA PHE A 158 16.25 -6.56 16.62
C PHE A 158 16.30 -5.20 17.31
N THR A 159 15.15 -4.68 17.79
CA THR A 159 15.06 -3.36 18.43
C THR A 159 15.21 -3.42 19.96
N GLY A 160 15.25 -4.62 20.56
CA GLY A 160 15.11 -4.78 22.02
C GLY A 160 13.78 -4.22 22.55
N ALA A 161 12.74 -4.22 21.71
CA ALA A 161 11.42 -3.60 21.95
C ALA A 161 11.48 -2.08 22.25
N GLN A 162 12.60 -1.40 21.96
CA GLN A 162 12.78 0.03 22.14
C GLN A 162 12.56 0.78 20.82
N PRO A 163 12.05 2.02 20.86
CA PRO A 163 11.98 2.89 19.70
C PRO A 163 13.39 3.33 19.25
N ILE A 164 13.57 3.46 17.93
CA ILE A 164 14.81 3.90 17.31
C ILE A 164 14.60 5.31 16.78
N GLY A 165 15.40 6.25 17.28
CA GLY A 165 15.42 7.66 16.86
C GLY A 165 16.82 8.12 16.51
N GLY A 166 17.03 9.44 16.49
CA GLY A 166 18.36 10.04 16.23
C GLY A 166 18.81 9.87 14.79
N LEU A 167 17.90 9.95 13.82
CA LEU A 167 18.18 9.79 12.40
C LEU A 167 19.00 10.96 11.85
N ILE A 168 19.77 10.73 10.78
CA ILE A 168 20.51 11.77 10.09
C ILE A 168 19.55 12.80 9.47
N PRO A 169 19.88 14.12 9.53
CA PRO A 169 19.01 15.17 8.97
C PRO A 169 18.68 14.97 7.50
N GLU A 170 19.65 14.54 6.68
CA GLU A 170 19.47 14.31 5.25
C GLU A 170 18.30 13.35 4.97
N TYR A 171 18.10 12.37 5.83
CA TYR A 171 17.05 11.38 5.68
C TYR A 171 15.67 11.93 6.09
N THR A 172 15.60 12.65 7.22
CA THR A 172 14.34 13.23 7.72
C THR A 172 13.92 14.47 6.93
N ASP A 173 14.87 15.33 6.57
CA ASP A 173 14.62 16.55 5.82
C ASP A 173 14.19 16.23 4.38
N TRP A 174 14.76 15.19 3.79
CA TRP A 174 14.28 14.70 2.50
C TRP A 174 12.79 14.32 2.56
N ALA A 175 12.35 13.59 3.58
CA ALA A 175 10.97 13.12 3.69
C ALA A 175 9.97 14.26 4.03
N SER A 176 10.39 15.22 4.85
CA SER A 176 9.59 16.41 5.22
C SER A 176 9.62 17.50 4.15
N GLY A 177 10.62 17.45 3.27
CA GLY A 177 10.88 18.42 2.21
C GLY A 177 9.79 18.47 1.15
N SER A 178 9.93 19.43 0.24
CA SER A 178 9.04 19.64 -0.90
C SER A 178 9.84 19.61 -2.19
N PHE A 179 9.30 18.95 -3.21
CA PHE A 179 9.93 18.82 -4.51
C PHE A 179 10.08 20.18 -5.20
N MET A 180 11.29 20.51 -5.65
CA MET A 180 11.63 21.76 -6.34
C MET A 180 11.11 23.04 -5.63
N LYS A 181 11.04 23.03 -4.29
CA LYS A 181 10.47 24.12 -3.47
C LYS A 181 8.97 24.37 -3.69
N ILE A 182 8.27 23.49 -4.40
CA ILE A 182 6.81 23.55 -4.54
C ILE A 182 6.21 23.02 -3.23
N GLN A 183 5.77 23.92 -2.35
CA GLN A 183 5.32 23.60 -1.00
C GLN A 183 4.22 22.52 -0.93
N LEU A 184 3.41 22.40 -1.98
CA LEU A 184 2.31 21.44 -2.07
C LEU A 184 2.77 20.00 -2.27
N ILE A 185 3.88 19.79 -2.99
CA ILE A 185 4.32 18.46 -3.44
C ILE A 185 5.42 17.94 -2.50
N PRO A 186 5.13 17.01 -1.56
CA PRO A 186 6.15 16.39 -0.74
C PRO A 186 7.05 15.49 -1.59
N ASN A 187 8.34 15.37 -1.23
CA ASN A 187 9.29 14.49 -1.91
C ASN A 187 8.81 13.03 -1.93
N LEU A 188 8.11 12.59 -0.88
CA LEU A 188 7.51 11.27 -0.81
C LEU A 188 6.51 11.01 -1.95
N ALA A 189 5.75 12.04 -2.38
CA ALA A 189 4.79 11.90 -3.47
C ALA A 189 5.49 11.65 -4.82
N ILE A 190 6.70 12.19 -5.02
CA ILE A 190 7.47 11.93 -6.24
C ILE A 190 7.92 10.47 -6.32
N ILE A 191 8.46 9.93 -5.22
CA ILE A 191 8.84 8.50 -5.17
C ILE A 191 7.60 7.63 -5.46
N THR A 192 6.48 7.95 -4.83
CA THR A 192 5.23 7.22 -5.05
C THR A 192 4.74 7.34 -6.50
N ALA A 193 4.82 8.50 -7.12
CA ALA A 193 4.48 8.69 -8.52
C ALA A 193 5.37 7.85 -9.45
N LEU A 194 6.68 7.79 -9.19
CA LEU A 194 7.59 6.92 -9.93
C LEU A 194 7.24 5.44 -9.76
N VAL A 195 6.94 5.01 -8.53
CA VAL A 195 6.49 3.64 -8.25
C VAL A 195 5.16 3.34 -8.95
N MET A 196 4.21 4.29 -8.95
CA MET A 196 2.94 4.14 -9.67
C MET A 196 3.14 3.96 -11.17
N VAL A 197 4.01 4.77 -11.79
CA VAL A 197 4.34 4.65 -13.22
C VAL A 197 5.02 3.31 -13.50
N PHE A 198 5.97 2.89 -12.64
CA PHE A 198 6.62 1.59 -12.75
C PHE A 198 5.61 0.44 -12.66
N MET A 199 4.72 0.44 -11.65
CA MET A 199 3.72 -0.61 -11.48
C MET A 199 2.66 -0.59 -12.60
N TRP A 200 2.25 0.59 -13.06
CA TRP A 200 1.39 0.72 -14.23
C TRP A 200 2.02 0.10 -15.47
N PHE A 201 3.31 0.40 -15.74
CA PHE A 201 4.05 -0.20 -16.85
C PHE A 201 4.17 -1.72 -16.68
N LEU A 202 4.54 -2.18 -15.48
CA LEU A 202 4.69 -3.60 -15.15
C LEU A 202 3.39 -4.38 -15.40
N TYR A 203 2.24 -3.83 -15.00
CA TYR A 203 0.94 -4.50 -15.13
C TYR A 203 0.39 -4.47 -16.56
N ASN A 204 0.56 -3.38 -17.28
CA ASN A 204 -0.11 -3.20 -18.58
C ASN A 204 0.77 -3.53 -19.78
N HIS A 205 2.11 -3.41 -19.65
CA HIS A 205 3.02 -3.46 -20.80
C HIS A 205 4.05 -4.59 -20.74
N THR A 206 4.02 -5.46 -19.69
CA THR A 206 4.98 -6.55 -19.58
C THR A 206 4.31 -7.93 -19.63
N PRO A 207 5.08 -9.00 -19.96
CA PRO A 207 4.61 -10.38 -19.84
C PRO A 207 4.20 -10.75 -18.42
N TYR A 208 4.80 -10.12 -17.40
CA TYR A 208 4.44 -10.33 -16.00
C TYR A 208 2.96 -9.97 -15.77
N GLY A 209 2.55 -8.76 -16.14
CA GLY A 209 1.18 -8.31 -15.94
C GLY A 209 0.15 -9.19 -16.66
N LYS A 210 0.42 -9.57 -17.93
CA LYS A 210 -0.46 -10.47 -18.68
C LYS A 210 -0.65 -11.81 -17.97
N LYS A 211 0.44 -12.42 -17.48
CA LYS A 211 0.40 -13.69 -16.74
C LYS A 211 -0.31 -13.53 -15.38
N MET A 212 -0.04 -12.44 -14.66
CA MET A 212 -0.68 -12.10 -13.39
C MET A 212 -2.22 -12.04 -13.52
N TYR A 213 -2.73 -11.32 -14.52
CA TYR A 213 -4.17 -11.24 -14.77
C TYR A 213 -4.77 -12.58 -15.24
N ALA A 214 -4.03 -13.35 -16.04
CA ALA A 214 -4.45 -14.68 -16.47
C ALA A 214 -4.62 -15.64 -15.27
N ILE A 215 -3.61 -15.71 -14.39
CA ILE A 215 -3.66 -16.52 -13.16
C ILE A 215 -4.82 -16.07 -12.27
N GLY A 216 -4.99 -14.76 -12.09
CA GLY A 216 -6.08 -14.21 -11.31
C GLY A 216 -7.47 -14.48 -11.88
N GLY A 217 -7.58 -14.59 -13.21
CA GLY A 217 -8.83 -14.96 -13.87
C GLY A 217 -9.20 -16.43 -13.65
N ASN A 218 -8.29 -17.33 -13.98
CA ASN A 218 -8.44 -18.77 -13.73
C ASN A 218 -7.05 -19.42 -13.63
N PRO A 219 -6.61 -19.80 -12.41
CA PRO A 219 -5.30 -20.41 -12.20
C PRO A 219 -5.09 -21.71 -12.99
N ASP A 220 -6.11 -22.56 -13.04
CA ASP A 220 -6.02 -23.88 -13.70
C ASP A 220 -5.90 -23.71 -15.22
N ALA A 221 -6.70 -22.83 -15.81
CA ALA A 221 -6.60 -22.51 -17.24
C ALA A 221 -5.27 -21.84 -17.60
N ALA A 222 -4.72 -21.02 -16.70
CA ALA A 222 -3.40 -20.40 -16.89
C ALA A 222 -2.29 -21.46 -16.89
N GLU A 223 -2.36 -22.45 -16.01
CA GLU A 223 -1.39 -23.54 -15.92
C GLU A 223 -1.43 -24.44 -17.16
N VAL A 224 -2.63 -24.85 -17.60
CA VAL A 224 -2.83 -25.60 -18.85
C VAL A 224 -2.31 -24.83 -20.06
N SER A 225 -2.37 -23.50 -20.03
CA SER A 225 -1.81 -22.60 -21.07
C SER A 225 -0.29 -22.45 -20.98
N GLY A 226 0.41 -23.19 -20.12
CA GLY A 226 1.86 -23.18 -19.99
C GLY A 226 2.41 -22.04 -19.10
N ILE A 227 1.58 -21.36 -18.34
CA ILE A 227 2.02 -20.34 -17.39
C ILE A 227 2.46 -21.04 -16.09
N ASN A 228 3.72 -20.86 -15.70
CA ASN A 228 4.21 -21.34 -14.41
C ASN A 228 3.63 -20.48 -13.27
N THR A 229 2.51 -20.93 -12.69
CA THR A 229 1.76 -20.23 -11.64
C THR A 229 2.59 -20.07 -10.36
N THR A 230 3.33 -21.10 -9.96
CA THR A 230 4.26 -21.07 -8.83
C THR A 230 5.29 -19.96 -8.94
N LYS A 231 6.02 -19.92 -10.07
CA LYS A 231 7.06 -18.89 -10.28
C LYS A 231 6.48 -17.49 -10.27
N MET A 232 5.33 -17.30 -10.90
CA MET A 232 4.67 -15.99 -10.98
C MET A 232 4.20 -15.51 -9.61
N THR A 233 3.65 -16.41 -8.80
CA THR A 233 3.22 -16.08 -7.44
C THR A 233 4.42 -15.72 -6.55
N ILE A 234 5.53 -16.45 -6.61
CA ILE A 234 6.75 -16.09 -5.87
C ILE A 234 7.25 -14.70 -6.29
N ILE A 235 7.33 -14.42 -7.59
CA ILE A 235 7.75 -13.09 -8.08
C ILE A 235 6.82 -11.99 -7.57
N SER A 236 5.51 -12.24 -7.51
CA SER A 236 4.54 -11.27 -7.00
C SER A 236 4.78 -10.94 -5.52
N TYR A 237 5.04 -11.95 -4.68
CA TYR A 237 5.41 -11.74 -3.28
C TYR A 237 6.77 -11.05 -3.11
N MET A 238 7.74 -11.32 -4.01
CA MET A 238 9.03 -10.61 -3.99
C MET A 238 8.85 -9.12 -4.30
N ILE A 239 8.05 -8.77 -5.31
CA ILE A 239 7.72 -7.38 -5.65
C ILE A 239 6.98 -6.73 -4.47
N ALA A 240 6.03 -7.42 -3.86
CA ALA A 240 5.30 -6.93 -2.69
C ALA A 240 6.24 -6.61 -1.53
N ALA A 241 7.13 -7.54 -1.16
CA ALA A 241 8.09 -7.35 -0.08
C ALA A 241 9.08 -6.20 -0.34
N ALA A 242 9.54 -6.01 -1.59
CA ALA A 242 10.34 -4.86 -1.98
C ALA A 242 9.57 -3.54 -1.78
N MET A 243 8.29 -3.48 -2.15
CA MET A 243 7.44 -2.30 -1.94
C MET A 243 7.20 -2.04 -0.44
N PHE A 244 7.04 -3.09 0.37
CA PHE A 244 6.92 -2.94 1.83
C PHE A 244 8.19 -2.38 2.44
N ALA A 245 9.36 -2.83 1.98
CA ALA A 245 10.64 -2.29 2.42
C ALA A 245 10.81 -0.82 2.04
N LEU A 246 10.46 -0.43 0.82
CA LEU A 246 10.44 0.97 0.39
C LEU A 246 9.47 1.81 1.24
N ALA A 247 8.28 1.30 1.52
CA ALA A 247 7.31 1.99 2.38
C ALA A 247 7.85 2.16 3.82
N GLY A 248 8.57 1.17 4.35
CA GLY A 248 9.24 1.24 5.64
C GLY A 248 10.32 2.32 5.70
N PHE A 249 11.16 2.38 4.67
CA PHE A 249 12.12 3.46 4.48
C PHE A 249 11.44 4.84 4.47
N MET A 250 10.40 5.01 3.65
CA MET A 250 9.66 6.27 3.56
C MET A 250 8.98 6.66 4.89
N LEU A 251 8.40 5.68 5.59
CA LEU A 251 7.66 5.91 6.82
C LEU A 251 8.58 6.28 7.99
N ALA A 252 9.72 5.61 8.13
CA ALA A 252 10.72 5.91 9.16
C ALA A 252 11.32 7.32 8.96
N ALA A 253 11.64 7.69 7.73
CA ALA A 253 12.08 9.05 7.39
C ALA A 253 11.05 10.11 7.76
N LYS A 254 9.79 9.87 7.38
CA LYS A 254 8.67 10.79 7.65
C LYS A 254 8.39 10.95 9.14
N ALA A 255 8.47 9.87 9.90
CA ALA A 255 8.19 9.87 11.34
C ALA A 255 9.37 10.42 12.17
N GLY A 256 10.57 10.54 11.59
CA GLY A 256 11.79 10.91 12.31
C GLY A 256 12.29 9.83 13.29
N GLY A 257 11.77 8.63 13.18
CA GLY A 257 12.08 7.49 14.03
C GLY A 257 11.15 6.30 13.75
N THR A 258 11.33 5.21 14.46
CA THR A 258 10.57 3.98 14.26
C THR A 258 10.41 3.17 15.54
N SER A 259 9.53 2.19 15.50
CA SER A 259 9.37 1.15 16.53
C SER A 259 8.88 -0.15 15.88
N SER A 260 8.95 -1.25 16.61
CA SER A 260 8.43 -2.56 16.18
C SER A 260 6.93 -2.55 15.85
N ASN A 261 6.19 -1.56 16.34
CA ASN A 261 4.76 -1.36 16.05
C ASN A 261 4.46 -0.36 14.94
N LEU A 262 5.49 0.25 14.33
CA LEU A 262 5.28 1.14 13.19
C LEU A 262 4.55 0.39 12.07
N ALA A 263 3.54 1.01 11.47
CA ALA A 263 2.71 0.43 10.41
C ALA A 263 1.86 -0.81 10.78
N ALA A 264 1.66 -1.11 12.07
CA ALA A 264 0.72 -2.15 12.48
C ALA A 264 -0.70 -1.87 11.93
N GLY A 265 -1.33 -2.84 11.27
CA GLY A 265 -2.67 -2.71 10.67
C GLY A 265 -2.70 -2.04 9.28
N TYR A 266 -1.58 -1.55 8.75
CA TYR A 266 -1.55 -0.91 7.42
C TYR A 266 -1.87 -1.89 6.29
N GLU A 267 -1.64 -3.18 6.49
CA GLU A 267 -2.03 -4.24 5.56
C GLU A 267 -3.54 -4.23 5.28
N LEU A 268 -4.36 -4.08 6.30
CA LEU A 268 -5.83 -4.07 6.15
C LEU A 268 -6.30 -2.84 5.38
N PHE A 269 -5.72 -1.66 5.67
CA PHE A 269 -6.01 -0.44 4.92
C PHE A 269 -5.58 -0.53 3.46
N ALA A 270 -4.44 -1.15 3.19
CA ALA A 270 -3.95 -1.33 1.83
C ALA A 270 -4.84 -2.30 1.03
N ILE A 271 -5.25 -3.44 1.62
CA ILE A 271 -6.19 -4.38 1.01
C ILE A 271 -7.53 -3.68 0.71
N ALA A 272 -8.08 -2.97 1.69
CA ALA A 272 -9.35 -2.27 1.53
C ALA A 272 -9.25 -1.13 0.50
N GLY A 273 -8.15 -0.36 0.50
CA GLY A 273 -7.87 0.65 -0.52
C GLY A 273 -7.80 0.04 -1.92
N CYS A 274 -7.13 -1.10 -2.08
CA CYS A 274 -7.13 -1.85 -3.33
C CYS A 274 -8.54 -2.25 -3.76
N THR A 275 -9.35 -2.81 -2.84
CA THR A 275 -10.69 -3.31 -3.13
C THR A 275 -11.66 -2.17 -3.50
N ILE A 276 -11.64 -1.07 -2.75
CA ILE A 276 -12.42 0.15 -3.08
C ILE A 276 -11.98 0.69 -4.44
N GLY A 277 -10.67 0.64 -4.71
CA GLY A 277 -10.07 1.02 -5.98
C GLY A 277 -10.37 0.06 -7.14
N GLY A 278 -11.16 -1.00 -6.92
CA GLY A 278 -11.59 -1.94 -7.94
C GLY A 278 -10.62 -3.08 -8.24
N VAL A 279 -9.67 -3.34 -7.32
CA VAL A 279 -8.92 -4.61 -7.32
C VAL A 279 -9.80 -5.67 -6.70
N SER A 280 -10.13 -6.72 -7.43
CA SER A 280 -10.99 -7.79 -6.91
C SER A 280 -10.22 -8.73 -5.99
N VAL A 281 -10.77 -9.02 -4.83
CA VAL A 281 -10.27 -10.04 -3.91
C VAL A 281 -10.38 -11.45 -4.52
N ASN A 282 -11.33 -11.63 -5.44
CA ASN A 282 -11.48 -12.87 -6.21
C ASN A 282 -10.51 -12.96 -7.41
N GLY A 283 -9.66 -11.96 -7.58
CA GLY A 283 -8.61 -11.91 -8.59
C GLY A 283 -9.04 -11.45 -9.98
N GLY A 284 -8.06 -11.39 -10.88
CA GLY A 284 -8.22 -11.14 -12.31
C GLY A 284 -8.50 -9.70 -12.73
N THR A 285 -8.75 -8.79 -11.80
CA THR A 285 -9.03 -7.38 -12.10
C THR A 285 -8.36 -6.43 -11.12
N GLY A 286 -7.95 -5.27 -11.63
CA GLY A 286 -7.34 -4.20 -10.84
C GLY A 286 -6.64 -3.17 -11.75
N LYS A 287 -6.59 -1.91 -11.32
CA LYS A 287 -5.90 -0.83 -12.03
C LYS A 287 -5.17 0.06 -11.04
N VAL A 288 -3.94 0.46 -11.38
CA VAL A 288 -3.12 1.35 -10.52
C VAL A 288 -3.83 2.67 -10.21
N SER A 289 -4.52 3.27 -11.17
CA SER A 289 -5.31 4.50 -10.95
C SER A 289 -6.46 4.30 -9.97
N GLY A 290 -7.11 3.13 -10.02
CA GLY A 290 -8.16 2.77 -9.05
C GLY A 290 -7.60 2.64 -7.63
N ILE A 291 -6.45 1.97 -7.48
CA ILE A 291 -5.78 1.81 -6.18
C ILE A 291 -5.50 3.17 -5.54
N LEU A 292 -5.01 4.15 -6.33
CA LEU A 292 -4.80 5.51 -5.85
C LEU A 292 -6.08 6.13 -5.28
N MET A 293 -7.18 6.00 -6.01
CA MET A 293 -8.48 6.52 -5.55
C MET A 293 -8.94 5.85 -4.25
N GLY A 294 -8.80 4.53 -4.15
CA GLY A 294 -9.19 3.79 -2.95
C GLY A 294 -8.35 4.16 -1.73
N VAL A 295 -7.03 4.32 -1.89
CA VAL A 295 -6.13 4.75 -0.79
C VAL A 295 -6.44 6.19 -0.36
N LEU A 296 -6.68 7.10 -1.32
CA LEU A 296 -7.08 8.49 -1.03
C LEU A 296 -8.38 8.55 -0.21
N VAL A 297 -9.37 7.73 -0.54
CA VAL A 297 -10.64 7.62 0.17
C VAL A 297 -10.41 7.37 1.67
N PHE A 298 -9.58 6.41 2.01
CA PHE A 298 -9.26 6.11 3.42
C PHE A 298 -8.47 7.21 4.12
N GLU A 299 -7.54 7.84 3.39
CA GLU A 299 -6.74 8.91 4.00
C GLU A 299 -7.56 10.17 4.25
N ILE A 300 -8.44 10.52 3.31
CA ILE A 300 -9.38 11.65 3.47
C ILE A 300 -10.30 11.38 4.67
N LEU A 301 -10.94 10.21 4.73
CA LEU A 301 -11.81 9.83 5.85
C LEU A 301 -11.09 9.96 7.20
N LYS A 302 -9.84 9.51 7.30
CA LYS A 302 -9.06 9.64 8.54
C LYS A 302 -8.82 11.09 8.92
N ILE A 303 -8.49 11.93 7.95
CA ILE A 303 -8.23 13.36 8.18
C ILE A 303 -9.53 14.08 8.57
N GLU A 304 -10.65 13.76 7.93
CA GLU A 304 -11.97 14.29 8.28
C GLU A 304 -12.32 14.02 9.75
N MET A 305 -12.18 12.77 10.19
CA MET A 305 -12.41 12.39 11.59
C MET A 305 -11.54 13.20 12.56
N THR A 306 -10.26 13.42 12.18
CA THR A 306 -9.33 14.24 12.99
C THR A 306 -9.79 15.70 13.08
N PHE A 307 -10.22 16.30 11.96
CA PHE A 307 -10.70 17.70 11.93
C PHE A 307 -12.03 17.91 12.63
N LEU A 308 -12.86 16.88 12.70
CA LEU A 308 -14.11 16.87 13.48
C LEU A 308 -13.86 16.64 14.99
N GLY A 309 -12.60 16.44 15.42
CA GLY A 309 -12.26 16.18 16.81
C GLY A 309 -12.74 14.80 17.30
N ILE A 310 -12.99 13.88 16.38
CA ILE A 310 -13.45 12.53 16.70
C ILE A 310 -12.27 11.71 17.21
N ASP A 311 -12.45 11.03 18.31
CA ASP A 311 -11.43 10.18 18.93
C ASP A 311 -10.92 9.10 17.97
N THR A 312 -9.63 8.76 18.06
CA THR A 312 -8.98 7.77 17.23
C THR A 312 -9.65 6.39 17.31
N ALA A 313 -10.23 6.04 18.46
CA ALA A 313 -10.94 4.78 18.63
C ALA A 313 -12.17 4.70 17.71
N TRP A 314 -12.95 5.76 17.59
CA TRP A 314 -14.06 5.84 16.65
C TRP A 314 -13.60 5.81 15.20
N THR A 315 -12.44 6.42 14.91
CA THR A 315 -11.85 6.36 13.57
C THR A 315 -11.57 4.91 13.15
N TYR A 316 -11.03 4.07 14.06
CA TYR A 316 -10.83 2.64 13.77
C TYR A 316 -12.15 1.89 13.55
N ILE A 317 -13.20 2.18 14.34
CA ILE A 317 -14.52 1.56 14.16
C ILE A 317 -15.09 1.88 12.79
N VAL A 318 -15.10 3.16 12.40
CA VAL A 318 -15.62 3.61 11.10
C VAL A 318 -14.81 3.00 9.95
N GLN A 319 -13.48 2.99 10.05
CA GLN A 319 -12.62 2.36 9.05
C GLN A 319 -12.91 0.86 8.92
N GLY A 320 -13.08 0.15 10.02
CA GLY A 320 -13.46 -1.27 10.03
C GLY A 320 -14.79 -1.53 9.32
N ILE A 321 -15.80 -0.72 9.59
CA ILE A 321 -17.11 -0.81 8.91
C ILE A 321 -16.95 -0.58 7.40
N VAL A 322 -16.19 0.46 7.00
CA VAL A 322 -15.93 0.77 5.58
C VAL A 322 -15.22 -0.39 4.88
N ILE A 323 -14.25 -1.04 5.54
CA ILE A 323 -13.55 -2.22 5.00
C ILE A 323 -14.54 -3.35 4.74
N VAL A 324 -15.36 -3.70 5.74
CA VAL A 324 -16.33 -4.80 5.63
C VAL A 324 -17.34 -4.53 4.53
N VAL A 325 -17.88 -3.32 4.47
CA VAL A 325 -18.85 -2.92 3.43
C VAL A 325 -18.21 -2.95 2.04
N ALA A 326 -17.00 -2.45 1.88
CA ALA A 326 -16.30 -2.44 0.60
C ALA A 326 -16.07 -3.86 0.06
N ILE A 327 -15.59 -4.77 0.91
CA ILE A 327 -15.35 -6.16 0.54
C ILE A 327 -16.67 -6.88 0.23
N ALA A 328 -17.72 -6.66 1.03
CA ALA A 328 -19.04 -7.26 0.80
C ALA A 328 -19.64 -6.81 -0.54
N LEU A 329 -19.46 -5.55 -0.92
CA LEU A 329 -19.91 -5.02 -2.22
C LEU A 329 -19.10 -5.61 -3.39
N ASP A 330 -17.80 -5.82 -3.24
CA ASP A 330 -16.98 -6.48 -4.28
C ASP A 330 -17.42 -7.93 -4.51
N ILE A 331 -17.61 -8.69 -3.44
CA ILE A 331 -18.10 -10.08 -3.51
C ILE A 331 -19.47 -10.14 -4.20
N ARG A 332 -20.41 -9.25 -3.85
CA ARG A 332 -21.73 -9.20 -4.52
C ARG A 332 -21.64 -8.91 -6.01
N LYS A 333 -20.78 -7.98 -6.42
CA LYS A 333 -20.51 -7.69 -7.85
C LYS A 333 -19.95 -8.90 -8.59
N TYR A 334 -19.13 -9.71 -7.93
CA TYR A 334 -18.58 -10.94 -8.51
C TYR A 334 -19.65 -12.03 -8.67
N ILE A 335 -20.50 -12.24 -7.66
CA ILE A 335 -21.58 -13.23 -7.70
C ILE A 335 -22.62 -12.86 -8.78
N ALA A 336 -22.97 -11.58 -8.91
CA ALA A 336 -23.93 -11.10 -9.91
C ALA A 336 -23.45 -11.22 -11.37
N LYS A 337 -22.16 -11.47 -11.61
CA LYS A 337 -21.59 -11.67 -12.95
C LYS A 337 -21.44 -13.14 -13.35
N LYS A 338 -21.67 -14.07 -12.44
CA LYS A 338 -21.79 -15.51 -12.69
C LYS A 338 -23.22 -15.89 -13.02
#